data_b5804be0be3d4982e043c99817f233d9
#
_entry.id   b5804be0be3d4982e043c99817f233d9
#
_cell.length_a   1.000
_cell.length_b   1.000
_cell.length_c   1.000
_cell.angle_alpha   90.00
_cell.angle_beta   90.00
_cell.angle_gamma   90.00
#
_symmetry.space_group_name_H-M   'P 1'
#
loop_
_entity.id
_entity.type
_entity.pdbx_description
1 polymer ?
#
loop_
_entity_poly.entity_id
_entity_poly.type
_entity_poly.pdbx_seq_one_letter_code
_entity_poly.pdbx_strand_id
1 'polypeptide(L)'
;VSDLAVRFPKTQQGAEDFVRFLMASVSKAYATGDPSLIRPLVDVTTCPDCARWVTATTEMGRKSQRYEGVFVDLQSIQALPLQGDAVGVITQVLVPAGKTVDSTGRTVRVRKASGPFRTDFFLQFRDHWVVVRGELVR
;
A
#
# COMPACT_ATOMS: atom_id res chain seq x y z
N VAL A 1 -20.86 7.67 9.01
CA VAL A 1 -20.30 6.68 8.10
C VAL A 1 -19.06 7.26 7.45
N SER A 2 -17.97 6.50 7.48
CA SER A 2 -16.72 6.88 6.86
C SER A 2 -16.88 7.02 5.34
N ASP A 3 -16.23 8.04 4.76
CA ASP A 3 -16.16 8.19 3.31
C ASP A 3 -15.53 6.94 2.66
N LEU A 4 -14.53 6.35 3.31
CA LEU A 4 -13.92 5.10 2.84
C LEU A 4 -14.90 3.93 2.83
N ALA A 5 -15.83 3.87 3.79
CA ALA A 5 -16.84 2.81 3.83
C ALA A 5 -17.86 2.96 2.69
N VAL A 6 -18.15 4.18 2.28
CA VAL A 6 -19.06 4.44 1.14
C VAL A 6 -18.37 4.06 -0.17
N ARG A 7 -17.12 4.44 -0.35
CA ARG A 7 -16.34 4.17 -1.57
C ARG A 7 -15.98 2.69 -1.71
N PHE A 8 -15.75 2.01 -0.60
CA PHE A 8 -15.27 0.62 -0.57
C PHE A 8 -16.14 -0.20 0.37
N PRO A 9 -17.34 -0.63 -0.10
CA PRO A 9 -18.30 -1.34 0.74
C PRO A 9 -17.78 -2.73 1.14
N LYS A 10 -18.46 -3.33 2.11
CA LYS A 10 -18.13 -4.66 2.65
C LYS A 10 -18.58 -5.75 1.69
N THR A 11 -17.89 -5.84 0.55
CA THR A 11 -18.10 -6.83 -0.52
C THR A 11 -16.74 -7.25 -1.06
N GLN A 12 -16.70 -8.35 -1.82
CA GLN A 12 -15.47 -8.75 -2.50
C GLN A 12 -14.97 -7.65 -3.44
N GLN A 13 -15.86 -7.06 -4.23
CA GLN A 13 -15.49 -5.98 -5.13
C GLN A 13 -15.00 -4.75 -4.36
N GLY A 14 -15.66 -4.40 -3.26
CA GLY A 14 -15.22 -3.29 -2.41
C GLY A 14 -13.84 -3.51 -1.83
N ALA A 15 -13.53 -4.74 -1.44
CA ALA A 15 -12.21 -5.11 -0.93
C ALA A 15 -11.13 -5.00 -2.02
N GLU A 16 -11.43 -5.45 -3.25
CA GLU A 16 -10.51 -5.31 -4.38
C GLU A 16 -10.25 -3.85 -4.69
N ASP A 17 -11.29 -3.04 -4.77
CA ASP A 17 -11.17 -1.61 -5.05
C ASP A 17 -10.39 -0.89 -3.95
N PHE A 18 -10.57 -1.33 -2.69
CA PHE A 18 -9.80 -0.80 -1.57
C PHE A 18 -8.29 -1.09 -1.73
N VAL A 19 -7.93 -2.31 -2.13
CA VAL A 19 -6.52 -2.66 -2.33
C VAL A 19 -5.91 -1.87 -3.49
N ARG A 20 -6.67 -1.64 -4.57
CA ARG A 20 -6.23 -0.74 -5.65
C ARG A 20 -5.95 0.66 -5.13
N PHE A 21 -6.87 1.18 -4.32
CA PHE A 21 -6.71 2.49 -3.67
C PHE A 21 -5.52 2.51 -2.72
N LEU A 22 -5.33 1.43 -1.95
CA LEU A 22 -4.17 1.27 -1.05
C LEU A 22 -2.87 1.38 -1.83
N MET A 23 -2.72 0.64 -2.93
CA MET A 23 -1.49 0.65 -3.72
C MET A 23 -1.22 2.04 -4.33
N ALA A 24 -2.26 2.72 -4.81
CA ALA A 24 -2.13 4.08 -5.31
C ALA A 24 -1.74 5.06 -4.20
N SER A 25 -2.29 4.88 -3.00
CA SER A 25 -1.99 5.72 -1.83
C SER A 25 -0.57 5.52 -1.33
N VAL A 26 -0.09 4.27 -1.32
CA VAL A 26 1.31 3.95 -0.97
C VAL A 26 2.26 4.61 -1.97
N SER A 27 1.98 4.50 -3.26
CA SER A 27 2.80 5.13 -4.30
C SER A 27 2.84 6.66 -4.14
N LYS A 28 1.70 7.26 -3.87
CA LYS A 28 1.62 8.72 -3.66
C LYS A 28 2.35 9.15 -2.37
N ALA A 29 2.26 8.34 -1.31
CA ALA A 29 2.96 8.61 -0.07
C ALA A 29 4.49 8.65 -0.28
N TYR A 30 5.02 7.71 -1.05
CA TYR A 30 6.45 7.69 -1.39
C TYR A 30 6.82 8.84 -2.33
N ALA A 31 5.94 9.21 -3.25
CA ALA A 31 6.19 10.33 -4.16
C ALA A 31 6.21 11.69 -3.47
N THR A 32 5.56 11.81 -2.31
CA THR A 32 5.40 13.08 -1.59
C THR A 32 6.04 13.09 -0.21
N GLY A 33 6.46 11.93 0.33
CA GLY A 33 6.97 11.81 1.69
C GLY A 33 5.87 12.04 2.74
N ASP A 34 4.62 11.64 2.43
CA ASP A 34 3.47 11.90 3.29
C ASP A 34 2.85 10.59 3.80
N PRO A 35 3.15 10.16 5.05
CA PRO A 35 2.59 8.93 5.60
C PRO A 35 1.10 9.02 5.92
N SER A 36 0.51 10.22 5.99
CA SER A 36 -0.91 10.39 6.30
C SER A 36 -1.81 9.76 5.24
N LEU A 37 -1.30 9.54 4.04
CA LEU A 37 -2.04 8.87 2.96
C LEU A 37 -2.19 7.38 3.20
N ILE A 38 -1.33 6.78 4.04
CA ILE A 38 -1.33 5.34 4.34
C ILE A 38 -2.00 5.04 5.68
N ARG A 39 -1.74 5.87 6.69
CA ARG A 39 -2.14 5.58 8.09
C ARG A 39 -3.60 5.16 8.27
N PRO A 40 -4.59 5.82 7.63
CA PRO A 40 -5.99 5.42 7.83
C PRO A 40 -6.34 4.07 7.22
N LEU A 41 -5.48 3.54 6.34
CA LEU A 41 -5.77 2.34 5.55
C LEU A 41 -5.20 1.07 6.15
N VAL A 42 -4.33 1.18 7.17
CA VAL A 42 -3.54 0.06 7.66
C VAL A 42 -3.53 0.03 9.19
N ASP A 43 -3.31 -1.18 9.73
CA ASP A 43 -3.04 -1.38 11.16
C ASP A 43 -1.55 -1.68 11.34
N VAL A 44 -0.80 -0.68 11.78
CA VAL A 44 0.66 -0.81 11.93
C VAL A 44 1.06 -1.73 13.07
N THR A 45 0.13 -2.04 14.00
CA THR A 45 0.43 -2.93 15.12
C THR A 45 0.38 -4.39 14.74
N THR A 46 -0.35 -4.74 13.67
CA THR A 46 -0.53 -6.13 13.22
C THR A 46 0.13 -6.40 11.86
N CYS A 47 0.51 -5.35 11.12
CA CYS A 47 1.06 -5.45 9.78
C CYS A 47 2.47 -4.84 9.73
N PRO A 48 3.55 -5.67 9.86
CA PRO A 48 4.92 -5.16 9.82
C PRO A 48 5.27 -4.43 8.52
N ASP A 49 4.79 -4.89 7.37
CA ASP A 49 5.04 -4.21 6.09
C ASP A 49 4.35 -2.85 6.05
N CYS A 50 3.13 -2.76 6.59
CA CYS A 50 2.42 -1.48 6.72
C CYS A 50 3.19 -0.50 7.59
N ALA A 51 3.73 -0.98 8.71
CA ALA A 51 4.56 -0.17 9.60
C ALA A 51 5.81 0.33 8.89
N ARG A 52 6.44 -0.51 8.05
CA ARG A 52 7.61 -0.09 7.25
C ARG A 52 7.26 1.02 6.27
N TRP A 53 6.11 0.95 5.60
CA TRP A 53 5.66 2.01 4.69
C TRP A 53 5.50 3.34 5.43
N VAL A 54 4.85 3.31 6.61
CA VAL A 54 4.64 4.51 7.41
C VAL A 54 5.98 5.07 7.92
N THR A 55 6.87 4.22 8.42
CA THR A 55 8.18 4.64 8.91
C THR A 55 9.03 5.22 7.78
N ALA A 56 9.08 4.54 6.63
CA ALA A 56 9.87 5.00 5.49
C ALA A 56 9.40 6.35 4.96
N THR A 57 8.08 6.51 4.78
CA THR A 57 7.53 7.77 4.26
C THR A 57 7.64 8.92 5.26
N THR A 58 7.53 8.62 6.56
CA THR A 58 7.79 9.61 7.63
C THR A 58 9.22 10.11 7.55
N GLU A 59 10.19 9.19 7.44
CA GLU A 59 11.60 9.53 7.36
C GLU A 59 11.93 10.30 6.09
N MET A 60 11.35 9.90 4.95
CA MET A 60 11.52 10.62 3.68
C MET A 60 10.99 12.06 3.78
N GLY A 61 9.81 12.25 4.37
CA GLY A 61 9.25 13.58 4.58
C GLY A 61 10.12 14.44 5.48
N ARG A 62 10.64 13.85 6.56
CA ARG A 62 11.54 14.55 7.49
C ARG A 62 12.83 15.02 6.80
N LYS A 63 13.35 14.23 5.85
CA LYS A 63 14.58 14.54 5.10
C LYS A 63 14.32 15.29 3.80
N SER A 64 13.08 15.69 3.53
CA SER A 64 12.66 16.31 2.27
C SER A 64 13.05 15.50 1.04
N GLN A 65 12.89 14.18 1.14
CA GLN A 65 13.14 13.23 0.07
C GLN A 65 11.82 12.77 -0.54
N ARG A 66 11.86 12.36 -1.80
CA ARG A 66 10.69 11.78 -2.48
C ARG A 66 11.14 10.70 -3.45
N TYR A 67 10.25 9.76 -3.71
CA TYR A 67 10.46 8.72 -4.69
C TYR A 67 10.01 9.21 -6.08
N GLU A 68 10.85 9.01 -7.09
CA GLU A 68 10.52 9.27 -8.50
C GLU A 68 10.37 7.94 -9.22
N GLY A 69 9.24 7.78 -9.91
CA GLY A 69 8.87 6.57 -10.62
C GLY A 69 7.63 5.93 -10.04
N VAL A 70 7.16 4.86 -10.65
CA VAL A 70 6.04 4.06 -10.15
C VAL A 70 6.57 3.20 -9.00
N PHE A 71 6.02 3.37 -7.79
CA PHE A 71 6.53 2.65 -6.63
C PHE A 71 6.17 1.17 -6.67
N VAL A 72 4.94 0.85 -7.05
CA VAL A 72 4.45 -0.51 -7.18
C VAL A 72 3.41 -0.54 -8.30
N ASP A 73 3.44 -1.59 -9.11
CA ASP A 73 2.51 -1.77 -10.22
C ASP A 73 1.69 -3.04 -9.99
N LEU A 74 0.39 -2.86 -9.74
CA LEU A 74 -0.55 -3.92 -9.47
C LEU A 74 -0.94 -4.59 -10.79
N GLN A 75 -0.56 -5.86 -10.97
CA GLN A 75 -0.79 -6.60 -12.21
C GLN A 75 -2.12 -7.34 -12.19
N SER A 76 -2.47 -7.93 -11.06
CA SER A 76 -3.74 -8.66 -10.91
C SER A 76 -4.19 -8.61 -9.46
N ILE A 77 -5.49 -8.77 -9.26
CA ILE A 77 -6.11 -8.72 -7.94
C ILE A 77 -7.32 -9.63 -7.91
N GLN A 78 -7.49 -10.35 -6.80
CA GLN A 78 -8.65 -11.21 -6.58
C GLN A 78 -8.97 -11.26 -5.09
N ALA A 79 -10.16 -10.83 -4.71
CA ALA A 79 -10.65 -11.03 -3.35
C ALA A 79 -11.22 -12.44 -3.23
N LEU A 80 -10.90 -13.11 -2.12
CA LEU A 80 -11.52 -14.37 -1.74
C LEU A 80 -12.91 -14.09 -1.14
N PRO A 81 -13.75 -15.11 -0.94
CA PRO A 81 -15.04 -14.90 -0.26
C PRO A 81 -14.85 -14.30 1.13
N LEU A 82 -15.74 -13.39 1.51
CA LEU A 82 -15.73 -12.79 2.83
C LEU A 82 -16.02 -13.84 3.90
N GLN A 83 -15.33 -13.72 5.03
CA GLN A 83 -15.58 -14.52 6.22
C GLN A 83 -15.90 -13.53 7.36
N GLY A 84 -17.20 -13.21 7.53
CA GLY A 84 -17.60 -12.18 8.46
C GLY A 84 -17.05 -10.82 8.05
N ASP A 85 -16.24 -10.21 8.92
CA ASP A 85 -15.61 -8.92 8.68
C ASP A 85 -14.22 -9.03 8.03
N ALA A 86 -13.81 -10.25 7.67
CA ALA A 86 -12.45 -10.51 7.17
C ALA A 86 -12.48 -10.95 5.71
N VAL A 87 -11.44 -10.59 4.97
CA VAL A 87 -11.24 -11.04 3.58
C VAL A 87 -9.76 -11.10 3.25
N GLY A 88 -9.37 -12.15 2.50
CA GLY A 88 -8.07 -12.22 1.89
C GLY A 88 -8.13 -11.69 0.46
N VAL A 89 -7.12 -10.93 0.05
CA VAL A 89 -7.00 -10.40 -1.31
C VAL A 89 -5.66 -10.81 -1.88
N ILE A 90 -5.68 -11.58 -2.95
CA ILE A 90 -4.47 -12.09 -3.62
C ILE A 90 -4.08 -11.11 -4.72
N THR A 91 -2.83 -10.70 -4.74
CA THR A 91 -2.33 -9.78 -5.78
C THR A 91 -1.06 -10.31 -6.42
N GLN A 92 -0.84 -9.89 -7.67
CA GLN A 92 0.46 -9.96 -8.34
C GLN A 92 0.94 -8.53 -8.56
N VAL A 93 2.16 -8.23 -8.15
CA VAL A 93 2.72 -6.89 -8.26
C VAL A 93 4.09 -6.92 -8.93
N LEU A 94 4.36 -5.90 -9.74
CA LEU A 94 5.70 -5.58 -10.22
C LEU A 94 6.25 -4.43 -9.40
N VAL A 95 7.55 -4.47 -9.18
CA VAL A 95 8.27 -3.37 -8.53
C VAL A 95 9.14 -2.72 -9.60
N PRO A 96 8.69 -1.64 -10.24
CA PRO A 96 9.46 -0.99 -11.31
C PRO A 96 10.74 -0.34 -10.80
N ALA A 97 11.68 -0.12 -11.68
CA ALA A 97 12.87 0.66 -11.38
C ALA A 97 12.47 2.10 -11.05
N GLY A 98 13.23 2.72 -10.16
CA GLY A 98 12.99 4.10 -9.75
C GLY A 98 14.11 4.60 -8.87
N LYS A 99 13.92 5.77 -8.30
CA LYS A 99 14.95 6.38 -7.44
C LYS A 99 14.33 7.28 -6.38
N THR A 100 15.06 7.43 -5.28
CA THR A 100 14.75 8.43 -4.26
C THR A 100 15.67 9.63 -4.51
N VAL A 101 15.10 10.82 -4.48
CA VAL A 101 15.83 12.07 -4.65
C VAL A 101 15.66 12.98 -3.44
N ASP A 102 16.64 13.86 -3.21
CA ASP A 102 16.55 14.88 -2.17
C ASP A 102 15.85 16.15 -2.68
N SER A 103 15.80 17.20 -1.84
CA SER A 103 15.13 18.47 -2.17
C SER A 103 15.78 19.20 -3.35
N THR A 104 17.03 18.88 -3.69
CA THR A 104 17.73 19.49 -4.84
C THR A 104 17.60 18.68 -6.11
N GLY A 105 16.92 17.51 -6.04
CA GLY A 105 16.79 16.59 -7.16
C GLY A 105 17.95 15.62 -7.31
N ARG A 106 18.90 15.62 -6.36
CA ARG A 106 20.02 14.68 -6.38
C ARG A 106 19.57 13.29 -5.98
N THR A 107 20.02 12.27 -6.72
CA THR A 107 19.71 10.88 -6.42
C THR A 107 20.38 10.43 -5.13
N VAL A 108 19.56 9.96 -4.18
CA VAL A 108 20.01 9.41 -2.88
C VAL A 108 20.13 7.90 -2.96
N ARG A 109 19.20 7.26 -3.67
CA ARG A 109 19.14 5.79 -3.77
C ARG A 109 18.48 5.41 -5.08
N VAL A 110 18.95 4.31 -5.67
CA VAL A 110 18.37 3.73 -6.89
C VAL A 110 17.75 2.39 -6.53
N ARG A 111 16.57 2.12 -7.10
CA ARG A 111 15.91 0.81 -6.97
C ARG A 111 15.86 0.15 -8.34
N LYS A 112 16.29 -1.11 -8.39
CA LYS A 112 16.18 -1.94 -9.59
C LYS A 112 14.77 -2.52 -9.71
N ALA A 113 14.32 -2.73 -10.94
CA ALA A 113 13.06 -3.42 -11.20
C ALA A 113 13.14 -4.87 -10.69
N SER A 114 12.05 -5.38 -10.14
CA SER A 114 11.95 -6.77 -9.67
C SER A 114 10.51 -7.26 -9.72
N GLY A 115 10.33 -8.57 -9.59
CA GLY A 115 9.05 -9.23 -9.66
C GLY A 115 8.80 -9.86 -11.04
N PRO A 116 7.55 -10.35 -11.28
CA PRO A 116 6.38 -10.16 -10.42
C PRO A 116 6.45 -10.95 -9.12
N PHE A 117 5.80 -10.41 -8.08
CA PHE A 117 5.66 -11.07 -6.79
C PHE A 117 4.18 -11.27 -6.48
N ARG A 118 3.85 -12.41 -5.85
CA ARG A 118 2.53 -12.59 -5.24
C ARG A 118 2.57 -11.95 -3.85
N THR A 119 1.59 -11.10 -3.56
CA THR A 119 1.39 -10.54 -2.22
C THR A 119 -0.05 -10.81 -1.81
N ASP A 120 -0.24 -11.37 -0.62
CA ASP A 120 -1.56 -11.60 -0.05
C ASP A 120 -1.82 -10.54 1.01
N PHE A 121 -2.93 -9.82 0.88
CA PHE A 121 -3.39 -8.86 1.88
C PHE A 121 -4.55 -9.44 2.66
N PHE A 122 -4.50 -9.27 3.97
CA PHE A 122 -5.59 -9.66 4.86
C PHE A 122 -6.23 -8.40 5.40
N LEU A 123 -7.51 -8.23 5.09
CA LEU A 123 -8.29 -7.04 5.44
C LEU A 123 -9.32 -7.37 6.49
N GLN A 124 -9.63 -6.40 7.33
CA GLN A 124 -10.73 -6.46 8.28
C GLN A 124 -11.59 -5.23 8.08
N PHE A 125 -12.92 -5.43 8.03
CA PHE A 125 -13.86 -4.32 8.00
C PHE A 125 -14.13 -3.88 9.44
N ARG A 126 -13.71 -2.67 9.75
CA ARG A 126 -13.99 -1.98 11.00
C ARG A 126 -15.01 -0.90 10.69
N ASP A 127 -14.72 0.35 10.69
CA ASP A 127 -15.61 1.37 10.10
C ASP A 127 -15.44 1.44 8.57
N HIS A 128 -14.32 0.94 8.09
CA HIS A 128 -13.98 0.74 6.69
C HIS A 128 -12.96 -0.40 6.61
N TRP A 129 -12.60 -0.82 5.41
CA TRP A 129 -11.55 -1.83 5.24
C TRP A 129 -10.22 -1.31 5.77
N VAL A 130 -9.50 -2.17 6.48
CA VAL A 130 -8.15 -1.88 7.03
C VAL A 130 -7.28 -3.10 6.75
N VAL A 131 -6.04 -2.86 6.29
CA VAL A 131 -5.06 -3.93 6.13
C VAL A 131 -4.53 -4.31 7.49
N VAL A 132 -4.74 -5.56 7.90
CA VAL A 132 -4.24 -6.08 9.18
C VAL A 132 -2.99 -6.93 9.00
N ARG A 133 -2.71 -7.40 7.78
CA ARG A 133 -1.48 -8.14 7.45
C ARG A 133 -1.26 -8.16 5.95
N GLY A 134 0.01 -8.07 5.54
CA GLY A 134 0.42 -8.32 4.17
C GLY A 134 1.54 -9.36 4.17
N GLU A 135 1.50 -10.31 3.24
CA GLU A 135 2.49 -11.38 3.12
C GLU A 135 2.99 -11.47 1.68
N LEU A 136 4.30 -11.38 1.52
CA LEU A 136 4.96 -11.71 0.27
C LEU A 136 5.08 -13.23 0.18
N VAL A 137 4.46 -13.81 -0.83
CA VAL A 137 4.49 -15.26 -1.06
C VAL A 137 5.61 -15.55 -2.04
N ARG A 138 6.57 -16.35 -1.60
CA ARG A 138 7.76 -16.71 -2.39
C ARG A 138 7.66 -18.12 -2.94
#